data_52f28fad0002c2a5ea2ea203c7681bb0
#
_entry.id   52f28fad0002c2a5ea2ea203c7681bb0
#
_cell.length_a   1.000
_cell.length_b   1.000
_cell.length_c   1.000
_cell.angle_alpha   90.00
_cell.angle_beta   90.00
_cell.angle_gamma   90.00
#
_symmetry.space_group_name_H-M   'P 1'
#
loop_
_entity.id
_entity.type
_entity.pdbx_description
1 polymer ?
#
loop_
_entity_poly.entity_id
_entity_poly.type
_entity_poly.pdbx_seq_one_letter_code
_entity_poly.pdbx_strand_id
1 'polypeptide(L)'
;MRKKISYLIYKILTYLNNVFKFITKRSFLIFFKDFIENDSYTNINIQNFQTKFFIPNELTEWRVKTFFTKEPETLEWIDNFEKKENLIFWDIGANIGLYSIYN
;
A
#
# COMPACT_ATOMS: atom_id res chain seq x y z
N MET A 1 4.05 15.20 -15.40
CA MET A 1 5.28 15.91 -15.03
C MET A 1 5.98 15.27 -13.83
N ARG A 2 5.31 15.12 -12.70
CA ARG A 2 5.91 14.50 -11.49
C ARG A 2 6.46 13.10 -11.75
N LYS A 3 5.71 12.25 -12.44
CA LYS A 3 6.10 10.88 -12.76
C LYS A 3 7.35 10.83 -13.65
N LYS A 4 7.47 11.75 -14.60
CA LYS A 4 8.65 11.84 -15.50
C LYS A 4 9.90 12.25 -14.71
N ILE A 5 9.77 13.20 -13.80
CA ILE A 5 10.88 13.65 -12.94
C ILE A 5 11.33 12.50 -12.03
N SER A 6 10.39 11.81 -11.40
CA SER A 6 10.69 10.64 -10.57
C SER A 6 11.39 9.53 -11.35
N TYR A 7 10.95 9.29 -12.57
CA TYR A 7 11.57 8.31 -13.44
C TYR A 7 13.02 8.72 -13.82
N LEU A 8 13.24 10.00 -14.08
CA LEU A 8 14.59 10.51 -14.38
C LEU A 8 15.51 10.31 -13.18
N ILE A 9 15.07 10.66 -11.99
CA ILE A 9 15.83 10.47 -10.74
C ILE A 9 16.12 8.99 -10.55
N TYR A 10 15.14 8.13 -10.75
CA TYR A 10 15.32 6.68 -10.69
C TYR A 10 16.38 6.17 -11.67
N LYS A 11 16.38 6.68 -12.89
CA LYS A 11 17.39 6.32 -13.93
C LYS A 11 18.78 6.77 -13.53
N ILE A 12 18.92 7.96 -12.98
CA ILE A 12 20.20 8.48 -12.49
C ILE A 12 20.72 7.60 -11.36
N LEU A 13 19.88 7.25 -10.39
CA LEU A 13 20.25 6.36 -9.28
C LEU A 13 20.65 4.97 -9.78
N THR A 14 19.93 4.43 -10.74
CA THR A 14 20.24 3.13 -11.35
C THR A 14 21.61 3.15 -12.06
N TYR A 15 21.89 4.23 -12.78
CA TYR A 15 23.18 4.41 -13.44
C TYR A 15 24.32 4.47 -12.42
N LEU A 16 24.17 5.29 -11.39
CA LEU A 16 25.17 5.41 -10.31
C LEU A 16 25.36 4.08 -9.58
N ASN A 17 24.29 3.34 -9.35
CA ASN A 17 24.37 2.01 -8.74
C ASN A 17 25.15 1.03 -9.62
N ASN A 18 24.94 1.07 -10.93
CA ASN A 18 25.67 0.21 -11.88
C ASN A 18 27.17 0.53 -11.88
N VAL A 19 27.54 1.79 -11.84
CA VAL A 19 28.95 2.23 -11.75
C VAL A 19 29.55 1.77 -10.42
N PHE A 20 28.85 1.98 -9.32
CA PHE A 20 29.29 1.55 -7.99
C PHE A 20 29.44 0.03 -7.92
N LYS A 21 28.50 -0.73 -8.47
CA LYS A 21 28.54 -2.19 -8.55
C LYS A 21 29.70 -2.69 -9.38
N PHE A 22 30.04 -1.99 -10.46
CA PHE A 22 31.19 -2.33 -11.29
C PHE A 22 32.51 -2.19 -10.52
N ILE A 23 32.65 -1.12 -9.70
CA ILE A 23 33.87 -0.83 -8.94
C ILE A 23 33.98 -1.70 -7.70
N THR A 24 32.90 -1.80 -6.89
CA THR A 24 32.91 -2.46 -5.57
C THR A 24 32.32 -3.86 -5.58
N LYS A 25 31.68 -4.27 -6.67
CA LYS A 25 30.92 -5.52 -6.81
C LYS A 25 29.74 -5.64 -5.83
N ARG A 26 29.27 -4.51 -5.30
CA ARG A 26 28.14 -4.43 -4.37
C ARG A 26 27.12 -3.41 -4.84
N SER A 27 25.82 -3.70 -4.63
CA SER A 27 24.74 -2.78 -4.93
C SER A 27 24.40 -1.96 -3.68
N PHE A 28 24.31 -0.64 -3.80
CA PHE A 28 23.74 0.19 -2.73
C PHE A 28 22.24 0.39 -2.90
N LEU A 29 21.70 0.27 -4.11
CA LEU A 29 20.28 0.50 -4.38
C LEU A 29 19.37 -0.53 -3.70
N ILE A 30 19.88 -1.73 -3.43
CA ILE A 30 19.11 -2.76 -2.72
C ILE A 30 18.66 -2.30 -1.34
N PHE A 31 19.50 -1.50 -0.66
CA PHE A 31 19.14 -0.95 0.66
C PHE A 31 18.06 0.11 0.60
N PHE A 32 17.95 0.83 -0.53
CA PHE A 32 16.83 1.76 -0.75
C PHE A 32 15.48 1.05 -0.78
N LYS A 33 15.44 -0.18 -1.26
CA LYS A 33 14.20 -0.99 -1.23
C LYS A 33 13.72 -1.23 0.21
N ASP A 34 14.66 -1.54 1.11
CA ASP A 34 14.33 -1.74 2.52
C ASP A 34 13.81 -0.44 3.17
N PHE A 35 14.47 0.68 2.89
CA PHE A 35 14.06 1.99 3.42
C PHE A 35 12.68 2.40 2.88
N ILE A 36 12.45 2.23 1.58
CA ILE A 36 11.18 2.55 0.94
C ILE A 36 10.09 1.62 1.47
N GLU A 37 10.37 0.33 1.65
CA GLU A 37 9.42 -0.61 2.23
C GLU A 37 9.02 -0.19 3.66
N ASN A 38 9.98 0.16 4.49
CA ASN A 38 9.71 0.61 5.86
C ASN A 38 8.88 1.89 5.91
N ASP A 39 9.04 2.78 4.91
CA ASP A 39 8.28 4.02 4.81
C ASP A 39 6.95 3.85 4.07
N SER A 40 6.68 2.65 3.53
CA SER A 40 5.50 2.39 2.70
C SER A 40 4.29 1.90 3.50
N TYR A 41 4.10 2.42 4.71
CA TYR A 41 2.95 2.09 5.55
C TYR A 41 2.13 3.34 5.85
N THR A 42 0.83 3.16 5.94
CA THR A 42 -0.08 4.23 6.37
C THR A 42 -1.06 3.70 7.41
N ASN A 43 -1.48 4.58 8.30
CA ASN A 43 -2.45 4.26 9.34
C ASN A 43 -3.83 4.76 8.95
N ILE A 44 -4.84 3.93 9.16
CA ILE A 44 -6.25 4.30 8.97
C ILE A 44 -7.00 3.98 10.26
N ASN A 45 -7.87 4.90 10.68
CA ASN A 45 -8.85 4.65 11.73
C ASN A 45 -10.06 3.92 11.14
N ILE A 46 -10.28 2.68 11.57
CA ILE A 46 -11.47 1.91 11.24
C ILE A 46 -12.16 1.55 12.56
N GLN A 47 -13.38 2.05 12.77
CA GLN A 47 -14.20 1.74 13.95
C GLN A 47 -13.45 1.91 15.28
N ASN A 48 -12.74 3.03 15.43
CA ASN A 48 -11.93 3.39 16.61
C ASN A 48 -10.63 2.59 16.79
N PHE A 49 -10.27 1.78 15.83
CA PHE A 49 -8.97 1.08 15.80
C PHE A 49 -8.07 1.67 14.74
N GLN A 50 -6.80 1.88 15.07
CA GLN A 50 -5.80 2.22 14.07
C GLN A 50 -5.26 0.95 13.44
N THR A 51 -5.35 0.88 12.12
CA THR A 51 -4.80 -0.23 11.34
C THR A 51 -3.73 0.28 10.39
N LYS A 52 -2.61 -0.42 10.34
CA LYS A 52 -1.47 -0.07 9.50
C LYS A 52 -1.52 -0.88 8.21
N PHE A 53 -1.52 -0.19 7.07
CA PHE A 53 -1.55 -0.82 5.76
C PHE A 53 -0.25 -0.60 5.01
N PHE A 54 0.22 -1.65 4.32
CA PHE A 54 1.33 -1.57 3.40
C PHE A 54 0.84 -1.01 2.06
N ILE A 55 1.48 0.09 1.63
CA ILE A 55 1.14 0.80 0.39
C ILE A 55 2.35 0.84 -0.56
N PRO A 56 2.65 -0.26 -1.27
CA PRO A 56 3.86 -0.37 -2.09
C PRO A 56 3.86 0.49 -3.34
N ASN A 57 2.71 1.04 -3.74
CA ASN A 57 2.58 1.80 -4.98
C ASN A 57 1.47 2.83 -4.91
N GLU A 58 1.42 3.68 -5.94
CA GLU A 58 0.45 4.77 -6.06
C GLU A 58 -1.01 4.27 -6.05
N LEU A 59 -1.29 3.16 -6.71
CA LEU A 59 -2.64 2.60 -6.77
C LEU A 59 -3.14 2.16 -5.39
N THR A 60 -2.28 1.50 -4.63
CA THR A 60 -2.61 1.06 -3.27
C THR A 60 -2.83 2.25 -2.34
N GLU A 61 -1.99 3.27 -2.44
CA GLU A 61 -2.15 4.52 -1.69
C GLU A 61 -3.49 5.18 -2.00
N TRP A 62 -3.86 5.26 -3.29
CA TRP A 62 -5.14 5.82 -3.70
C TRP A 62 -6.33 5.03 -3.13
N ARG A 63 -6.25 3.71 -3.13
CA ARG A 63 -7.30 2.84 -2.57
C ARG A 63 -7.50 3.09 -1.08
N VAL A 64 -6.41 3.25 -0.36
CA VAL A 64 -6.47 3.55 1.08
C VAL A 64 -7.06 4.93 1.32
N LYS A 65 -6.59 5.95 0.60
CA LYS A 65 -7.08 7.34 0.74
C LYS A 65 -8.55 7.50 0.42
N THR A 66 -9.07 6.70 -0.52
CA THR A 66 -10.47 6.81 -0.99
C THR A 66 -11.40 5.77 -0.39
N PHE A 67 -10.93 4.97 0.57
CA PHE A 67 -11.67 3.84 1.13
C PHE A 67 -13.08 4.19 1.62
N PHE A 68 -13.21 5.29 2.37
CA PHE A 68 -14.51 5.69 2.92
C PHE A 68 -15.41 6.45 1.95
N THR A 69 -14.86 6.94 0.85
CA THR A 69 -15.57 7.87 -0.06
C THR A 69 -15.87 7.30 -1.44
N LYS A 70 -15.13 6.28 -1.87
CA LYS A 70 -15.28 5.74 -3.22
C LYS A 70 -16.54 4.91 -3.40
N GLU A 71 -16.81 4.03 -2.46
CA GLU A 71 -17.95 3.11 -2.49
C GLU A 71 -18.63 3.06 -1.12
N PRO A 72 -19.25 4.16 -0.67
CA PRO A 72 -19.86 4.23 0.65
C PRO A 72 -20.99 3.21 0.84
N GLU A 73 -21.68 2.83 -0.23
CA GLU A 73 -22.73 1.82 -0.23
C GLU A 73 -22.21 0.44 0.16
N THR A 74 -20.96 0.10 -0.20
CA THR A 74 -20.34 -1.18 0.21
C THR A 74 -20.08 -1.21 1.70
N LEU A 75 -19.61 -0.11 2.28
CA LEU A 75 -19.39 0.03 3.72
C LEU A 75 -20.70 -0.05 4.50
N GLU A 76 -21.74 0.61 4.01
CA GLU A 76 -23.09 0.56 4.57
C GLU A 76 -23.64 -0.86 4.55
N TRP A 77 -23.45 -1.57 3.45
CA TRP A 77 -23.86 -2.97 3.33
C TRP A 77 -23.16 -3.85 4.38
N ILE A 78 -21.87 -3.70 4.57
CA ILE A 78 -21.10 -4.42 5.59
C ILE A 78 -21.58 -4.06 7.00
N ASP A 79 -21.83 -2.78 7.27
CA ASP A 79 -22.31 -2.30 8.57
C ASP A 79 -23.65 -2.92 8.96
N ASN A 80 -24.46 -3.31 7.97
CA ASN A 80 -25.77 -3.90 8.16
C ASN A 80 -25.75 -5.43 8.25
N PHE A 81 -24.59 -6.06 8.25
CA PHE A 81 -24.51 -7.52 8.45
C PHE A 81 -25.03 -7.91 9.82
N GLU A 82 -25.85 -8.97 9.86
CA GLU A 82 -26.22 -9.59 11.12
C GLU A 82 -24.99 -10.18 11.81
N LYS A 83 -24.76 -9.76 13.05
CA LYS A 83 -23.66 -10.30 13.86
C LYS A 83 -24.09 -11.64 14.44
N LYS A 84 -23.76 -12.72 13.73
CA LYS A 84 -23.98 -14.10 14.17
C LYS A 84 -22.65 -14.74 14.56
N GLU A 85 -22.69 -15.65 15.53
CA GLU A 85 -21.51 -16.32 16.07
C GLU A 85 -20.71 -17.06 15.00
N ASN A 86 -21.35 -17.63 13.99
CA ASN A 86 -20.73 -18.40 12.90
C ASN A 86 -20.83 -17.69 11.55
N LEU A 87 -20.84 -16.36 11.53
CA LEU A 87 -20.86 -15.60 10.28
C LEU A 87 -19.56 -15.80 9.50
N ILE A 88 -19.67 -16.18 8.22
CA ILE A 88 -18.54 -16.33 7.30
C ILE A 88 -18.57 -15.17 6.32
N PHE A 89 -17.47 -14.44 6.22
CA PHE A 89 -17.28 -13.35 5.27
C PHE A 89 -16.20 -13.73 4.25
N TRP A 90 -16.59 -13.76 2.97
CA TRP A 90 -15.68 -14.06 1.87
C TRP A 90 -15.35 -12.77 1.11
N ASP A 91 -14.11 -12.36 1.16
CA ASP A 91 -13.62 -11.19 0.45
C ASP A 91 -12.81 -11.62 -0.77
N ILE A 92 -13.50 -11.93 -1.87
CA ILE A 92 -12.90 -12.39 -3.11
C ILE A 92 -12.24 -11.22 -3.82
N GLY A 93 -10.95 -11.36 -4.15
CA GLY A 93 -10.18 -10.27 -4.73
C GLY A 93 -9.86 -9.16 -3.72
N ALA A 94 -9.58 -9.53 -2.48
CA ALA A 94 -9.44 -8.63 -1.34
C ALA A 94 -8.37 -7.54 -1.50
N ASN A 95 -7.39 -7.73 -2.37
CA ASN A 95 -6.23 -6.84 -2.52
C ASN A 95 -5.48 -6.70 -1.19
N ILE A 96 -5.52 -5.52 -0.54
CA ILE A 96 -4.87 -5.29 0.76
C ILE A 96 -5.77 -5.62 1.96
N GLY A 97 -6.97 -6.10 1.72
CA GLY A 97 -7.89 -6.57 2.77
C GLY A 97 -8.64 -5.48 3.51
N LEU A 98 -8.82 -4.30 2.91
CA LEU A 98 -9.53 -3.16 3.54
C LEU A 98 -10.93 -3.54 4.00
N TYR A 99 -11.73 -4.20 3.16
CA TYR A 99 -13.09 -4.59 3.51
C TYR A 99 -13.14 -5.68 4.57
N SER A 100 -12.22 -6.63 4.52
CA SER A 100 -12.13 -7.69 5.54
C SER A 100 -11.80 -7.12 6.92
N ILE A 101 -10.90 -6.15 6.98
CA ILE A 101 -10.53 -5.48 8.23
C ILE A 101 -11.67 -4.58 8.71
N TYR A 102 -12.37 -3.90 7.79
CA TYR A 102 -13.53 -3.07 8.11
C TYR A 102 -14.67 -3.89 8.73
N ASN A 103 -14.88 -5.10 8.21
CA ASN A 103 -15.90 -6.01 8.73
C ASN A 103 -15.53 -6.49 10.15
#